data_733782b45f59ffde5f6ea68c3788231a
#
_entry.id   733782b45f59ffde5f6ea68c3788231a
#
_cell.length_a   1.000
_cell.length_b   1.000
_cell.length_c   1.000
_cell.angle_alpha   90.00
_cell.angle_beta   90.00
_cell.angle_gamma   90.00
#
_symmetry.space_group_name_H-M   'P 1'
#
loop_
_entity.id
_entity.type
_entity.pdbx_description
1 polymer ?
#
loop_
_entity_poly.entity_id
_entity_poly.type
_entity_poly.pdbx_seq_one_letter_code
_entity_poly.pdbx_strand_id
1 'polypeptide(L)'
;MNVTLSLFVCLLVISLLNCVGADAPASLPIRSLAKGAFSGVKEARHEVIRDADAWEKFWKLHSVSGSSVEKIPAVNFAREMVIAATMDTKRTGGYTIEIVRVEPAGKSLQIFVKQTSPPPGALTIQALTAPFHFVAVPKSDLKPEFVEDKPAAKE
;
A
#
# COMPACT_ATOMS: atom_id res chain seq x y z
N MET A 1 -38.06 -31.03 -67.25
CA MET A 1 -38.14 -29.59 -66.87
C MET A 1 -37.96 -29.54 -65.41
N ASN A 2 -36.70 -29.55 -64.96
CA ASN A 2 -36.31 -29.61 -63.50
C ASN A 2 -35.49 -28.41 -63.17
N VAL A 3 -36.06 -27.54 -62.35
CA VAL A 3 -35.42 -26.34 -61.87
C VAL A 3 -34.73 -26.71 -60.57
N THR A 4 -33.41 -26.81 -60.57
CA THR A 4 -32.58 -27.02 -59.38
C THR A 4 -32.33 -25.69 -58.71
N LEU A 5 -32.97 -25.50 -57.58
CA LEU A 5 -32.79 -24.35 -56.69
C LEU A 5 -31.50 -24.53 -55.89
N SER A 6 -30.46 -23.75 -56.21
CA SER A 6 -29.18 -23.75 -55.50
C SER A 6 -29.29 -22.87 -54.27
N LEU A 7 -29.24 -23.50 -53.04
CA LEU A 7 -29.27 -22.83 -51.77
C LEU A 7 -27.85 -22.40 -51.43
N PHE A 8 -27.57 -21.10 -51.56
CA PHE A 8 -26.32 -20.50 -51.06
C PHE A 8 -26.41 -20.30 -49.53
N VAL A 9 -25.81 -21.21 -48.79
CA VAL A 9 -25.64 -21.04 -47.35
C VAL A 9 -24.45 -20.12 -47.10
N CYS A 10 -24.74 -18.87 -46.79
CA CYS A 10 -23.76 -17.89 -46.38
C CYS A 10 -23.39 -18.15 -44.91
N LEU A 11 -22.24 -18.82 -44.67
CA LEU A 11 -21.71 -19.07 -43.32
C LEU A 11 -21.11 -17.79 -42.78
N LEU A 12 -21.87 -17.04 -41.99
CA LEU A 12 -21.43 -15.84 -41.29
C LEU A 12 -20.59 -16.28 -40.09
N VAL A 13 -19.27 -16.34 -40.27
CA VAL A 13 -18.33 -16.56 -39.17
C VAL A 13 -18.21 -15.25 -38.36
N ILE A 14 -19.00 -15.14 -37.31
CA ILE A 14 -18.86 -14.06 -36.34
C ILE A 14 -17.61 -14.38 -35.47
N SER A 15 -16.49 -13.79 -35.83
CA SER A 15 -15.31 -13.74 -34.97
C SER A 15 -15.62 -12.88 -33.72
N LEU A 16 -15.97 -13.54 -32.62
CA LEU A 16 -15.99 -12.92 -31.32
C LEU A 16 -14.54 -12.58 -30.94
N LEU A 17 -14.11 -11.35 -31.19
CA LEU A 17 -12.93 -10.78 -30.59
C LEU A 17 -13.24 -10.63 -29.08
N ASN A 18 -12.82 -11.62 -28.30
CA ASN A 18 -12.70 -11.44 -26.88
C ASN A 18 -11.59 -10.38 -26.64
N CYS A 19 -11.98 -9.12 -26.46
CA CYS A 19 -11.15 -8.15 -25.77
C CYS A 19 -10.96 -8.65 -24.35
N VAL A 20 -9.87 -9.39 -24.11
CA VAL A 20 -9.32 -9.56 -22.77
C VAL A 20 -8.83 -8.17 -22.36
N GLY A 21 -9.70 -7.43 -21.67
CA GLY A 21 -9.29 -6.24 -20.95
C GLY A 21 -8.20 -6.69 -20.00
N ALA A 22 -7.00 -6.12 -20.13
CA ALA A 22 -5.97 -6.28 -19.12
C ALA A 22 -6.55 -5.67 -17.84
N ASP A 23 -7.08 -6.53 -16.95
CA ASP A 23 -7.46 -6.11 -15.60
C ASP A 23 -6.23 -5.47 -14.96
N ALA A 24 -6.34 -4.19 -14.66
CA ALA A 24 -5.34 -3.53 -13.84
C ALA A 24 -5.17 -4.37 -12.57
N PRO A 25 -3.94 -4.60 -12.09
CA PRO A 25 -3.71 -5.47 -10.95
C PRO A 25 -4.57 -4.98 -9.79
N ALA A 26 -5.44 -5.88 -9.30
CA ALA A 26 -6.39 -5.54 -8.25
C ALA A 26 -5.60 -5.16 -6.98
N SER A 27 -5.77 -3.92 -6.54
CA SER A 27 -5.15 -3.43 -5.30
C SER A 27 -5.65 -4.25 -4.11
N LEU A 28 -4.73 -4.66 -3.23
CA LEU A 28 -5.10 -5.37 -2.01
C LEU A 28 -5.83 -4.43 -1.04
N PRO A 29 -6.84 -4.93 -0.30
CA PRO A 29 -7.49 -4.13 0.72
C PRO A 29 -6.49 -3.75 1.83
N ILE A 30 -6.49 -2.48 2.21
CA ILE A 30 -5.62 -1.92 3.24
C ILE A 30 -6.46 -1.59 4.47
N ARG A 31 -6.05 -2.11 5.63
CA ARG A 31 -6.63 -1.77 6.93
C ARG A 31 -5.60 -1.00 7.76
N SER A 32 -5.81 0.28 7.98
CA SER A 32 -4.91 1.09 8.82
C SER A 32 -4.94 0.60 10.27
N LEU A 33 -3.78 0.35 10.84
CA LEU A 33 -3.59 -0.09 12.23
C LEU A 33 -3.25 1.10 13.13
N ALA A 34 -2.30 1.94 12.66
CA ALA A 34 -1.89 3.14 13.37
C ALA A 34 -1.24 4.12 12.39
N LYS A 35 -1.47 5.42 12.60
CA LYS A 35 -0.89 6.50 11.80
C LYS A 35 -0.70 7.72 12.70
N GLY A 36 0.42 8.41 12.58
CA GLY A 36 0.66 9.59 13.40
C GLY A 36 2.00 10.27 13.12
N ALA A 37 2.31 11.24 13.96
CA ALA A 37 3.50 12.06 13.83
C ALA A 37 4.61 11.72 14.87
N PHE A 38 4.35 10.81 15.81
CA PHE A 38 5.26 10.53 16.90
C PHE A 38 5.50 9.03 17.04
N SER A 39 6.56 8.52 16.43
CA SER A 39 7.03 7.14 16.59
C SER A 39 8.29 7.09 17.45
N GLY A 40 8.47 6.00 18.19
CA GLY A 40 9.75 5.64 18.80
C GLY A 40 10.82 5.26 17.78
N VAL A 41 10.42 4.82 16.60
CA VAL A 41 11.31 4.55 15.45
C VAL A 41 11.71 5.89 14.84
N LYS A 42 12.96 6.28 15.00
CA LYS A 42 13.50 7.59 14.61
C LYS A 42 14.12 7.60 13.22
N GLU A 43 14.19 6.46 12.58
CA GLU A 43 14.80 6.27 11.27
C GLU A 43 13.73 6.06 10.21
N ALA A 44 14.05 6.47 8.97
CA ALA A 44 13.24 6.10 7.81
C ALA A 44 13.34 4.59 7.60
N ARG A 45 12.23 3.89 7.76
CA ARG A 45 12.18 2.43 7.69
C ARG A 45 10.93 1.96 6.98
N HIS A 46 11.12 1.03 6.06
CA HIS A 46 10.05 0.32 5.39
C HIS A 46 10.22 -1.18 5.65
N GLU A 47 9.21 -1.82 6.24
CA GLU A 47 9.30 -3.21 6.68
C GLU A 47 7.99 -3.94 6.45
N VAL A 48 8.09 -5.23 6.10
CA VAL A 48 6.94 -6.15 6.03
C VAL A 48 7.09 -7.19 7.14
N ILE A 49 6.13 -7.20 8.05
CA ILE A 49 6.11 -8.05 9.25
C ILE A 49 5.09 -9.16 9.02
N ARG A 50 5.50 -10.42 9.16
CA ARG A 50 4.71 -11.60 8.81
C ARG A 50 4.33 -12.51 9.97
N ASP A 51 4.77 -12.18 11.18
CA ASP A 51 4.49 -12.96 12.39
C ASP A 51 4.23 -12.07 13.62
N ALA A 52 3.60 -12.64 14.62
CA ALA A 52 3.17 -11.92 15.82
C ALA A 52 4.33 -11.47 16.70
N ASP A 53 5.40 -12.25 16.80
CA ASP A 53 6.55 -11.94 17.66
C ASP A 53 7.34 -10.76 17.11
N ALA A 54 7.52 -10.73 15.77
CA ALA A 54 8.15 -9.60 15.10
C ALA A 54 7.29 -8.33 15.22
N TRP A 55 5.94 -8.45 15.13
CA TRP A 55 5.03 -7.34 15.32
C TRP A 55 5.07 -6.79 16.74
N GLU A 56 5.08 -7.65 17.76
CA GLU A 56 5.19 -7.22 19.16
C GLU A 56 6.51 -6.48 19.43
N LYS A 57 7.62 -6.99 18.92
CA LYS A 57 8.94 -6.34 19.04
C LYS A 57 8.97 -4.98 18.36
N PHE A 58 8.41 -4.91 17.14
CA PHE A 58 8.32 -3.65 16.39
C PHE A 58 7.43 -2.63 17.11
N TRP A 59 6.28 -3.05 17.64
CA TRP A 59 5.35 -2.20 18.37
C TRP A 59 5.97 -1.64 19.65
N LYS A 60 6.72 -2.47 20.39
CA LYS A 60 7.48 -2.01 21.56
C LYS A 60 8.48 -0.92 21.21
N LEU A 61 9.20 -1.09 20.11
CA LEU A 61 10.15 -0.08 19.61
C LEU A 61 9.45 1.22 19.21
N HIS A 62 8.28 1.10 18.56
CA HIS A 62 7.44 2.23 18.19
C HIS A 62 6.92 2.99 19.41
N SER A 63 6.53 2.29 20.48
CA SER A 63 5.87 2.85 21.67
C SER A 63 6.82 3.54 22.65
N VAL A 64 8.13 3.46 22.50
CA VAL A 64 9.13 4.03 23.43
C VAL A 64 9.09 5.57 23.51
N SER A 65 8.33 6.24 22.65
CA SER A 65 8.30 7.72 22.55
C SER A 65 7.42 8.44 23.58
N GLY A 66 7.01 7.78 24.69
CA GLY A 66 6.43 8.49 25.84
C GLY A 66 4.93 8.78 25.77
N SER A 67 4.22 8.25 24.81
CA SER A 67 2.75 8.20 24.82
C SER A 67 2.29 6.93 25.51
N SER A 68 1.17 7.00 26.24
CA SER A 68 0.51 5.85 26.87
C SER A 68 0.70 4.59 26.05
N VAL A 69 1.03 3.47 26.72
CA VAL A 69 1.16 2.15 26.08
C VAL A 69 -0.12 1.85 25.32
N GLU A 70 -0.19 2.26 24.06
CA GLU A 70 -1.31 1.92 23.22
C GLU A 70 -1.37 0.41 23.04
N LYS A 71 -2.55 -0.13 23.19
CA LYS A 71 -2.78 -1.56 23.00
C LYS A 71 -2.31 -1.96 21.60
N ILE A 72 -1.48 -3.01 21.53
CA ILE A 72 -1.02 -3.56 20.26
C ILE A 72 -2.23 -3.87 19.38
N PRO A 73 -2.34 -3.33 18.16
CA PRO A 73 -3.43 -3.67 17.25
C PRO A 73 -3.45 -5.15 16.91
N ALA A 74 -4.62 -5.77 17.01
CA ALA A 74 -4.79 -7.17 16.69
C ALA A 74 -4.64 -7.41 15.18
N VAL A 75 -3.79 -8.39 14.81
CA VAL A 75 -3.55 -8.81 13.43
C VAL A 75 -3.61 -10.34 13.36
N ASN A 76 -4.33 -10.86 12.38
CA ASN A 76 -4.40 -12.29 12.15
C ASN A 76 -3.31 -12.74 11.17
N PHE A 77 -2.11 -13.05 11.68
CA PHE A 77 -0.95 -13.45 10.87
C PHE A 77 -1.10 -14.79 10.10
N ALA A 78 -2.18 -15.51 10.30
CA ALA A 78 -2.54 -16.61 9.41
C ALA A 78 -3.06 -16.13 8.05
N ARG A 79 -3.67 -14.95 8.01
CA ARG A 79 -4.32 -14.36 6.81
C ARG A 79 -3.80 -13.00 6.42
N GLU A 80 -3.17 -12.27 7.33
CA GLU A 80 -2.70 -10.91 7.15
C GLU A 80 -1.20 -10.80 7.42
N MET A 81 -0.61 -9.75 6.91
CA MET A 81 0.72 -9.29 7.27
C MET A 81 0.67 -7.78 7.52
N VAL A 82 1.64 -7.26 8.24
CA VAL A 82 1.76 -5.82 8.51
C VAL A 82 2.80 -5.20 7.59
N ILE A 83 2.46 -4.05 7.05
CA ILE A 83 3.42 -3.18 6.36
C ILE A 83 3.60 -1.95 7.24
N ALA A 84 4.85 -1.67 7.59
CA ALA A 84 5.22 -0.53 8.40
C ALA A 84 6.07 0.45 7.58
N ALA A 85 5.69 1.72 7.60
CA ALA A 85 6.44 2.80 6.98
C ALA A 85 6.66 3.92 8.01
N THR A 86 7.91 4.33 8.19
CA THR A 86 8.31 5.44 9.07
C THR A 86 9.20 6.42 8.32
N MET A 87 9.13 7.68 8.71
CA MET A 87 10.10 8.70 8.27
C MET A 87 11.20 8.85 9.32
N ASP A 88 12.33 9.41 8.89
CA ASP A 88 13.34 9.94 9.80
C ASP A 88 12.76 11.08 10.67
N THR A 89 13.45 11.39 11.77
CA THR A 89 13.07 12.47 12.65
C THR A 89 13.08 13.81 11.93
N LYS A 90 11.97 14.54 12.00
CA LYS A 90 11.81 15.91 11.49
C LYS A 90 11.83 16.90 12.64
N ARG A 91 12.31 18.13 12.38
CA ARG A 91 12.42 19.19 13.38
C ARG A 91 11.11 19.92 13.65
N THR A 92 10.12 19.74 12.79
CA THR A 92 8.81 20.40 12.89
C THR A 92 7.70 19.41 12.56
N GLY A 93 6.46 19.76 12.85
CA GLY A 93 5.28 19.06 12.35
C GLY A 93 5.01 19.33 10.87
N GLY A 94 3.89 18.80 10.38
CA GLY A 94 3.43 18.97 9.00
C GLY A 94 3.95 17.92 8.01
N TYR A 95 4.87 17.05 8.44
CA TYR A 95 5.30 15.89 7.64
C TYR A 95 4.36 14.70 7.86
N THR A 96 4.06 13.99 6.80
CA THR A 96 3.25 12.76 6.86
C THR A 96 3.80 11.69 5.95
N ILE A 97 3.57 10.43 6.32
CA ILE A 97 3.82 9.26 5.49
C ILE A 97 2.57 8.40 5.43
N GLU A 98 2.27 7.85 4.27
CA GLU A 98 1.07 7.05 4.05
C GLU A 98 1.33 5.93 3.05
N ILE A 99 0.94 4.71 3.42
CA ILE A 99 0.83 3.59 2.49
C ILE A 99 -0.52 3.76 1.81
N VAL A 100 -0.51 4.08 0.52
CA VAL A 100 -1.72 4.47 -0.23
C VAL A 100 -2.28 3.32 -1.06
N ARG A 101 -1.42 2.39 -1.49
CA ARG A 101 -1.80 1.30 -2.38
C ARG A 101 -0.83 0.14 -2.25
N VAL A 102 -1.33 -1.08 -2.36
CA VAL A 102 -0.54 -2.32 -2.37
C VAL A 102 -1.06 -3.20 -3.49
N GLU A 103 -0.19 -3.55 -4.44
CA GLU A 103 -0.57 -4.25 -5.65
C GLU A 103 0.39 -5.40 -5.97
N PRO A 104 -0.11 -6.60 -6.30
CA PRO A 104 0.73 -7.64 -6.86
C PRO A 104 1.14 -7.25 -8.29
N ALA A 105 2.44 -7.33 -8.58
CA ALA A 105 3.02 -7.03 -9.90
C ALA A 105 3.99 -8.15 -10.29
N GLY A 106 3.51 -9.15 -11.01
CA GLY A 106 4.30 -10.31 -11.40
C GLY A 106 4.81 -11.09 -10.18
N LYS A 107 6.12 -11.03 -9.90
CA LYS A 107 6.77 -11.73 -8.77
C LYS A 107 6.99 -10.81 -7.56
N SER A 108 6.61 -9.56 -7.64
CA SER A 108 6.75 -8.58 -6.56
C SER A 108 5.41 -8.09 -6.03
N LEU A 109 5.44 -7.56 -4.81
CA LEU A 109 4.35 -6.84 -4.19
C LEU A 109 4.75 -5.38 -4.13
N GLN A 110 4.17 -4.55 -4.99
CA GLN A 110 4.44 -3.12 -5.00
C GLN A 110 3.66 -2.43 -3.89
N ILE A 111 4.37 -1.70 -3.05
CA ILE A 111 3.84 -0.97 -1.90
C ILE A 111 4.08 0.52 -2.16
N PHE A 112 3.02 1.24 -2.48
CA PHE A 112 3.10 2.66 -2.80
C PHE A 112 3.03 3.48 -1.52
N VAL A 113 4.08 4.26 -1.28
CA VAL A 113 4.23 5.10 -0.10
C VAL A 113 4.28 6.56 -0.51
N LYS A 114 3.33 7.34 -0.02
CA LYS A 114 3.27 8.79 -0.22
C LYS A 114 3.88 9.49 0.97
N GLN A 115 4.83 10.39 0.71
CA GLN A 115 5.38 11.28 1.72
C GLN A 115 4.97 12.71 1.40
N THR A 116 4.61 13.47 2.43
CA THR A 116 4.21 14.86 2.30
C THR A 116 5.04 15.72 3.24
N SER A 117 5.50 16.86 2.73
CA SER A 117 6.16 17.90 3.51
C SER A 117 5.24 19.11 3.66
N PRO A 118 5.36 19.91 4.72
CA PRO A 118 4.62 21.14 4.84
C PRO A 118 5.01 22.09 3.69
N PRO A 119 4.05 22.85 3.12
CA PRO A 119 4.36 23.82 2.09
C PRO A 119 5.24 24.96 2.66
N PRO A 120 6.03 25.63 1.82
CA PRO A 120 6.84 26.76 2.25
C PRO A 120 5.99 27.83 2.95
N GLY A 121 6.45 28.32 4.11
CA GLY A 121 5.73 29.31 4.91
C GLY A 121 4.57 28.78 5.76
N ALA A 122 4.30 27.49 5.76
CA ALA A 122 3.28 26.90 6.63
C ALA A 122 3.62 27.09 8.11
N LEU A 123 2.62 27.44 8.91
CA LEU A 123 2.73 27.42 10.35
C LEU A 123 2.74 25.94 10.82
N THR A 124 3.86 25.54 11.41
CA THR A 124 4.04 24.18 11.93
C THR A 124 4.41 24.22 13.39
N ILE A 125 4.05 23.17 14.14
CA ILE A 125 4.52 23.02 15.51
C ILE A 125 6.05 22.83 15.50
N GLN A 126 6.72 23.50 16.43
CA GLN A 126 8.17 23.39 16.64
C GLN A 126 8.46 22.25 17.59
N ALA A 127 8.30 21.02 17.11
CA ALA A 127 8.55 19.80 17.86
C ALA A 127 9.21 18.75 16.97
N LEU A 128 10.06 17.93 17.56
CA LEU A 128 10.62 16.75 16.86
C LEU A 128 9.48 15.76 16.59
N THR A 129 9.31 15.41 15.33
CA THR A 129 8.32 14.44 14.88
C THR A 129 8.99 13.26 14.19
N ALA A 130 8.36 12.10 14.22
CA ALA A 130 8.75 10.90 13.52
C ALA A 130 7.48 10.28 12.90
N PRO A 131 7.05 10.76 11.72
CA PRO A 131 5.80 10.32 11.11
C PRO A 131 5.83 8.83 10.75
N PHE A 132 4.68 8.19 10.89
CA PHE A 132 4.55 6.76 10.64
C PHE A 132 3.16 6.38 10.12
N HIS A 133 3.08 5.25 9.42
CA HIS A 133 1.84 4.59 9.05
C HIS A 133 2.05 3.07 9.03
N PHE A 134 1.22 2.34 9.77
CA PHE A 134 1.21 0.87 9.81
C PHE A 134 -0.13 0.37 9.32
N VAL A 135 -0.10 -0.62 8.44
CA VAL A 135 -1.30 -1.19 7.84
C VAL A 135 -1.26 -2.71 7.85
N ALA A 136 -2.43 -3.34 7.96
CA ALA A 136 -2.60 -4.76 7.69
C ALA A 136 -3.14 -4.94 6.27
N VAL A 137 -2.58 -5.91 5.57
CA VAL A 137 -3.00 -6.33 4.23
C VAL A 137 -3.08 -7.86 4.17
N PRO A 138 -3.80 -8.45 3.21
CA PRO A 138 -3.79 -9.89 3.00
C PRO A 138 -2.38 -10.44 2.87
N LYS A 139 -2.12 -11.60 3.48
CA LYS A 139 -0.82 -12.26 3.46
C LYS A 139 -0.38 -12.55 2.03
N SER A 140 0.88 -12.27 1.73
CA SER A 140 1.51 -12.51 0.43
C SER A 140 2.96 -12.95 0.62
N ASP A 141 3.40 -13.93 -0.16
CA ASP A 141 4.79 -14.39 -0.20
C ASP A 141 5.61 -13.70 -1.28
N LEU A 142 4.98 -12.78 -2.04
CA LEU A 142 5.67 -11.97 -3.04
C LEU A 142 6.75 -11.10 -2.39
N LYS A 143 7.81 -10.84 -3.14
CA LYS A 143 8.90 -9.97 -2.71
C LYS A 143 8.39 -8.52 -2.58
N PRO A 144 8.48 -7.88 -1.41
CA PRO A 144 8.03 -6.51 -1.26
C PRO A 144 8.97 -5.53 -1.98
N GLU A 145 8.36 -4.59 -2.69
CA GLU A 145 9.04 -3.46 -3.34
C GLU A 145 8.32 -2.18 -2.97
N PHE A 146 9.03 -1.29 -2.25
CA PHE A 146 8.48 0.01 -1.86
C PHE A 146 8.70 1.02 -2.97
N VAL A 147 7.63 1.66 -3.40
CA VAL A 147 7.61 2.65 -4.48
C VAL A 147 7.14 3.98 -3.90
N GLU A 148 7.89 5.05 -4.15
CA GLU A 148 7.45 6.38 -3.76
C GLU A 148 6.31 6.85 -4.68
N ASP A 149 5.12 7.07 -4.10
CA ASP A 149 3.96 7.61 -4.80
C ASP A 149 4.11 9.13 -4.90
N LYS A 150 4.81 9.57 -5.94
CA LYS A 150 4.95 11.01 -6.24
C LYS A 150 3.63 11.51 -6.82
N PRO A 151 3.06 12.61 -6.30
CA PRO A 151 1.93 13.23 -6.97
C PRO A 151 2.34 13.57 -8.40
N ALA A 152 1.47 13.22 -9.36
CA ALA A 152 1.67 13.65 -10.73
C ALA A 152 1.91 15.17 -10.73
N ALA A 153 3.01 15.61 -11.35
CA ALA A 153 3.29 17.02 -11.51
C ALA A 153 2.06 17.64 -12.19
N LYS A 154 1.42 18.60 -11.53
CA LYS A 154 0.37 19.38 -12.19
C LYS A 154 1.10 20.25 -13.20
N GLU A 155 0.91 19.94 -14.49
CA GLU A 155 1.20 20.86 -15.58
C GLU A 155 0.29 22.09 -15.48
#